data_87d42991a164db327181de39c15de502
#
_entry.id   87d42991a164db327181de39c15de502
#
_cell.length_a   1.000
_cell.length_b   1.000
_cell.length_c   1.000
_cell.angle_alpha   90.00
_cell.angle_beta   90.00
_cell.angle_gamma   90.00
#
_symmetry.space_group_name_H-M   'P 1'
#
loop_
_entity.id
_entity.type
_entity.pdbx_description
1 polymer ?
#
loop_
_entity_poly.entity_id
_entity_poly.type
_entity_poly.pdbx_seq_one_letter_code
_entity_poly.pdbx_strand_id
1 'polypeptide(L)'
;GRRVFQTVLTEFERFLETYFREENQASRRGVSLAQQVEQRETCAIQYTIELRKMLDGVPVHDGVRDFMFHVWADVLAHSAVVNGPTHESTKALQRAAADLIWSASAKTSRDERAEVLRRLPNLLKAIREGMARSGLPLDKQDEHIKALNTALAAAFSARSAAISASHLQELTERLEALGDVLPDLSKVELDEATLRDLSGHESDALEVVADGGSMPTPAMQAWARELQIGAWFELDYRGKQESVQLAWSGLRQQLLLFVTPSGRGILFQLHRLAAFLQAGLLVPQEEESLTTRATRAALAKIDADPTRLLN
;
A
#
# COMPACT_ATOMS: atom_id res chain seq x y z
N GLY A 1 -54.40 -7.77 4.78
CA GLY A 1 -53.45 -8.00 5.88
C GLY A 1 -52.40 -9.05 5.57
N ARG A 2 -52.79 -10.32 5.32
CA ARG A 2 -51.82 -11.43 5.18
C ARG A 2 -50.91 -11.33 3.94
N ARG A 3 -51.46 -10.88 2.80
CA ARG A 3 -50.70 -10.68 1.54
C ARG A 3 -49.66 -9.55 1.69
N VAL A 4 -50.04 -8.44 2.28
CA VAL A 4 -49.11 -7.32 2.53
C VAL A 4 -47.95 -7.78 3.41
N PHE A 5 -48.22 -8.53 4.47
CA PHE A 5 -47.20 -9.08 5.34
C PHE A 5 -46.24 -10.03 4.58
N GLN A 6 -46.75 -10.91 3.72
CA GLN A 6 -45.95 -11.81 2.91
C GLN A 6 -45.04 -11.03 1.92
N THR A 7 -45.58 -9.99 1.27
CA THR A 7 -44.79 -9.16 0.35
C THR A 7 -43.67 -8.45 1.11
N VAL A 8 -43.96 -7.84 2.28
CA VAL A 8 -42.94 -7.20 3.12
C VAL A 8 -41.88 -8.20 3.58
N LEU A 9 -42.31 -9.40 4.00
CA LEU A 9 -41.38 -10.45 4.44
C LEU A 9 -40.46 -10.88 3.30
N THR A 10 -40.98 -11.12 2.11
CA THR A 10 -40.18 -11.52 0.94
C THR A 10 -39.19 -10.44 0.52
N GLU A 11 -39.58 -9.16 0.52
CA GLU A 11 -38.66 -8.07 0.23
C GLU A 11 -37.60 -7.89 1.33
N PHE A 12 -37.95 -8.14 2.58
CA PHE A 12 -37.05 -8.14 3.70
C PHE A 12 -36.01 -9.26 3.60
N GLU A 13 -36.43 -10.50 3.31
CA GLU A 13 -35.54 -11.64 3.10
C GLU A 13 -34.58 -11.38 1.91
N ARG A 14 -35.09 -10.87 0.79
CA ARG A 14 -34.30 -10.52 -0.37
C ARG A 14 -33.28 -9.40 -0.05
N PHE A 15 -33.68 -8.39 0.72
CA PHE A 15 -32.78 -7.34 1.16
C PHE A 15 -31.65 -7.93 2.01
N LEU A 16 -31.95 -8.81 2.97
CA LEU A 16 -30.95 -9.43 3.82
C LEU A 16 -29.97 -10.30 3.02
N GLU A 17 -30.47 -11.12 2.08
CA GLU A 17 -29.62 -11.95 1.23
C GLU A 17 -28.65 -11.10 0.39
N THR A 18 -29.16 -10.03 -0.22
CA THR A 18 -28.34 -9.13 -1.04
C THR A 18 -27.33 -8.39 -0.16
N TYR A 19 -27.77 -7.85 0.98
CA TYR A 19 -26.95 -7.14 1.94
C TYR A 19 -25.78 -7.98 2.43
N PHE A 20 -26.05 -9.19 2.95
CA PHE A 20 -25.00 -10.08 3.45
C PHE A 20 -24.05 -10.57 2.34
N ARG A 21 -24.53 -10.73 1.12
CA ARG A 21 -23.68 -11.16 0.01
C ARG A 21 -22.73 -10.05 -0.43
N GLU A 22 -23.25 -8.84 -0.63
CA GLU A 22 -22.47 -7.70 -1.09
C GLU A 22 -21.51 -7.19 -0.03
N GLU A 23 -21.96 -7.03 1.22
CA GLU A 23 -21.14 -6.59 2.35
C GLU A 23 -19.99 -7.55 2.62
N ASN A 24 -20.24 -8.87 2.65
CA ASN A 24 -19.19 -9.86 2.87
C ASN A 24 -18.16 -9.87 1.72
N GLN A 25 -18.57 -9.72 0.46
CA GLN A 25 -17.63 -9.70 -0.66
C GLN A 25 -16.79 -8.43 -0.66
N ALA A 26 -17.42 -7.28 -0.44
CA ALA A 26 -16.74 -5.98 -0.38
C ALA A 26 -15.75 -5.92 0.77
N SER A 27 -16.19 -6.30 1.97
CA SER A 27 -15.36 -6.34 3.17
C SER A 27 -14.15 -7.27 3.00
N ARG A 28 -14.35 -8.49 2.48
CA ARG A 28 -13.24 -9.44 2.24
C ARG A 28 -12.23 -8.91 1.23
N ARG A 29 -12.67 -8.27 0.15
CA ARG A 29 -11.76 -7.66 -0.84
C ARG A 29 -10.97 -6.51 -0.24
N GLY A 30 -11.64 -5.61 0.48
CA GLY A 30 -11.00 -4.48 1.14
C GLY A 30 -9.99 -4.92 2.18
N VAL A 31 -10.32 -5.88 3.04
CA VAL A 31 -9.41 -6.46 4.03
C VAL A 31 -8.19 -7.10 3.36
N SER A 32 -8.38 -7.86 2.27
CA SER A 32 -7.26 -8.46 1.54
C SER A 32 -6.33 -7.40 0.95
N LEU A 33 -6.87 -6.32 0.37
CA LEU A 33 -6.07 -5.22 -0.16
C LEU A 33 -5.32 -4.47 0.96
N ALA A 34 -5.99 -4.16 2.07
CA ALA A 34 -5.36 -3.49 3.21
C ALA A 34 -4.23 -4.32 3.83
N GLN A 35 -4.42 -5.65 3.93
CA GLN A 35 -3.36 -6.56 4.38
C GLN A 35 -2.16 -6.58 3.42
N GLN A 36 -2.39 -6.56 2.11
CA GLN A 36 -1.31 -6.47 1.12
C GLN A 36 -0.54 -5.15 1.24
N VAL A 37 -1.24 -4.03 1.46
CA VAL A 37 -0.62 -2.73 1.70
C VAL A 37 0.25 -2.78 2.95
N GLU A 38 -0.26 -3.26 4.10
CA GLU A 38 0.50 -3.38 5.34
C GLU A 38 1.73 -4.30 5.20
N GLN A 39 1.58 -5.43 4.50
CA GLN A 39 2.69 -6.34 4.23
C GLN A 39 3.75 -5.68 3.34
N ARG A 40 3.33 -4.95 2.30
CA ARG A 40 4.23 -4.24 1.41
C ARG A 40 5.05 -3.19 2.15
N GLU A 41 4.41 -2.37 2.99
CA GLU A 41 5.09 -1.37 3.82
C GLU A 41 6.13 -2.01 4.72
N THR A 42 5.74 -3.04 5.44
CA THR A 42 6.65 -3.72 6.35
C THR A 42 7.83 -4.32 5.60
N CYS A 43 7.60 -4.92 4.43
CA CYS A 43 8.66 -5.43 3.57
C CYS A 43 9.55 -4.29 3.05
N ALA A 44 9.00 -3.14 2.65
CA ALA A 44 9.77 -2.00 2.15
C ALA A 44 10.73 -1.45 3.20
N ILE A 45 10.27 -1.30 4.44
CA ILE A 45 11.11 -0.89 5.57
C ILE A 45 12.25 -1.90 5.79
N GLN A 46 11.93 -3.18 5.76
CA GLN A 46 12.91 -4.23 5.94
C GLN A 46 13.98 -4.21 4.84
N TYR A 47 13.57 -4.13 3.57
CA TYR A 47 14.49 -3.99 2.45
C TYR A 47 15.33 -2.71 2.58
N THR A 48 14.75 -1.59 3.01
CA THR A 48 15.49 -0.35 3.25
C THR A 48 16.57 -0.53 4.31
N ILE A 49 16.24 -1.18 5.44
CA ILE A 49 17.21 -1.44 6.52
C ILE A 49 18.37 -2.31 6.01
N GLU A 50 18.06 -3.39 5.30
CA GLU A 50 19.09 -4.31 4.79
C GLU A 50 19.92 -3.67 3.67
N LEU A 51 19.30 -2.90 2.77
CA LEU A 51 20.01 -2.14 1.75
C LEU A 51 20.96 -1.08 2.37
N ARG A 52 20.52 -0.40 3.44
CA ARG A 52 21.39 0.53 4.17
C ARG A 52 22.60 -0.16 4.79
N LYS A 53 22.38 -1.32 5.43
CA LYS A 53 23.49 -2.13 5.99
C LYS A 53 24.46 -2.60 4.92
N MET A 54 23.95 -3.01 3.74
CA MET A 54 24.79 -3.50 2.65
C MET A 54 25.57 -2.39 1.96
N LEU A 55 24.99 -1.21 1.86
CA LEU A 55 25.63 -0.04 1.24
C LEU A 55 26.48 0.77 2.21
N ASP A 56 26.53 0.37 3.48
CA ASP A 56 27.42 1.00 4.44
C ASP A 56 28.88 0.75 4.05
N GLY A 57 29.65 1.84 3.91
CA GLY A 57 31.05 1.78 3.46
C GLY A 57 31.27 1.48 1.96
N VAL A 58 30.21 1.22 1.18
CA VAL A 58 30.34 1.01 -0.27
C VAL A 58 30.44 2.36 -1.00
N PRO A 59 31.46 2.59 -1.84
CA PRO A 59 31.69 3.88 -2.49
C PRO A 59 30.78 4.06 -3.72
N VAL A 60 29.50 4.34 -3.51
CA VAL A 60 28.53 4.67 -4.56
C VAL A 60 28.02 6.10 -4.39
N HIS A 61 27.61 6.72 -5.49
CA HIS A 61 27.06 8.08 -5.52
C HIS A 61 25.77 8.18 -4.68
N ASP A 62 25.58 9.27 -3.95
CA ASP A 62 24.44 9.47 -3.05
C ASP A 62 23.09 9.33 -3.77
N GLY A 63 22.97 9.80 -5.02
CA GLY A 63 21.75 9.62 -5.81
C GLY A 63 21.39 8.16 -6.09
N VAL A 64 22.37 7.25 -6.11
CA VAL A 64 22.10 5.80 -6.19
C VAL A 64 21.63 5.25 -4.85
N ARG A 65 22.24 5.71 -3.73
CA ARG A 65 21.80 5.34 -2.38
C ARG A 65 20.36 5.78 -2.14
N ASP A 66 20.04 7.02 -2.46
CA ASP A 66 18.67 7.56 -2.31
C ASP A 66 17.66 6.78 -3.13
N PHE A 67 17.99 6.47 -4.39
CA PHE A 67 17.15 5.64 -5.23
C PHE A 67 16.94 4.24 -4.64
N MET A 68 18.00 3.60 -4.14
CA MET A 68 17.91 2.26 -3.54
C MET A 68 17.04 2.22 -2.30
N PHE A 69 17.12 3.26 -1.46
CA PHE A 69 16.41 3.28 -0.18
C PHE A 69 14.95 3.73 -0.30
N HIS A 70 14.64 4.65 -1.19
CA HIS A 70 13.31 5.27 -1.27
C HIS A 70 12.45 4.74 -2.42
N VAL A 71 13.07 4.16 -3.47
CA VAL A 71 12.33 3.66 -4.64
C VAL A 71 12.51 2.16 -4.79
N TRP A 72 13.75 1.68 -4.81
CA TRP A 72 14.01 0.28 -5.14
C TRP A 72 13.60 -0.67 -4.02
N ALA A 73 13.71 -0.27 -2.76
CA ALA A 73 13.20 -1.02 -1.61
C ALA A 73 11.70 -1.32 -1.73
N ASP A 74 10.92 -0.34 -2.19
CA ASP A 74 9.48 -0.50 -2.42
C ASP A 74 9.17 -1.39 -3.62
N VAL A 75 9.95 -1.28 -4.72
CA VAL A 75 9.85 -2.19 -5.88
C VAL A 75 10.10 -3.65 -5.45
N LEU A 76 11.12 -3.90 -4.63
CA LEU A 76 11.41 -5.22 -4.08
C LEU A 76 10.30 -5.72 -3.17
N ALA A 77 9.79 -4.86 -2.29
CA ALA A 77 8.69 -5.18 -1.39
C ALA A 77 7.41 -5.54 -2.15
N HIS A 78 7.06 -4.75 -3.17
CA HIS A 78 5.91 -5.06 -4.02
C HIS A 78 6.05 -6.43 -4.70
N SER A 79 7.21 -6.72 -5.29
CA SER A 79 7.46 -8.01 -5.91
C SER A 79 7.42 -9.17 -4.91
N ALA A 80 7.98 -8.97 -3.71
CA ALA A 80 7.99 -9.98 -2.65
C ALA A 80 6.57 -10.30 -2.14
N VAL A 81 5.69 -9.30 -2.02
CA VAL A 81 4.30 -9.50 -1.58
C VAL A 81 3.46 -10.16 -2.67
N VAL A 82 3.63 -9.75 -3.93
CA VAL A 82 2.81 -10.25 -5.05
C VAL A 82 3.25 -11.63 -5.52
N ASN A 83 4.55 -11.85 -5.65
CA ASN A 83 5.10 -13.06 -6.26
C ASN A 83 5.72 -14.02 -5.23
N GLY A 84 6.13 -13.49 -4.10
CA GLY A 84 6.90 -14.19 -3.08
C GLY A 84 8.37 -13.73 -3.05
N PRO A 85 8.99 -13.72 -1.85
CA PRO A 85 10.35 -13.20 -1.66
C PRO A 85 11.43 -14.01 -2.38
N THR A 86 11.23 -15.32 -2.54
CA THR A 86 12.17 -16.23 -3.21
C THR A 86 11.85 -16.50 -4.68
N HIS A 87 10.79 -15.88 -5.20
CA HIS A 87 10.37 -16.07 -6.58
C HIS A 87 11.39 -15.48 -7.58
N GLU A 88 11.54 -16.09 -8.76
CA GLU A 88 12.53 -15.69 -9.75
C GLU A 88 12.38 -14.22 -10.21
N SER A 89 11.17 -13.69 -10.29
CA SER A 89 10.95 -12.27 -10.59
C SER A 89 11.51 -11.35 -9.51
N THR A 90 11.38 -11.71 -8.24
CA THR A 90 11.95 -10.94 -7.11
C THR A 90 13.48 -11.04 -7.11
N LYS A 91 14.02 -12.24 -7.35
CA LYS A 91 15.47 -12.45 -7.50
C LYS A 91 16.06 -11.67 -8.68
N ALA A 92 15.33 -11.58 -9.78
CA ALA A 92 15.76 -10.77 -10.94
C ALA A 92 15.88 -9.28 -10.58
N LEU A 93 14.97 -8.74 -9.78
CA LEU A 93 15.04 -7.36 -9.27
C LEU A 93 16.18 -7.18 -8.25
N GLN A 94 16.45 -8.18 -7.42
CA GLN A 94 17.60 -8.18 -6.50
C GLN A 94 18.93 -8.16 -7.26
N ARG A 95 19.06 -8.96 -8.34
CA ARG A 95 20.23 -8.92 -9.24
C ARG A 95 20.38 -7.56 -9.95
N ALA A 96 19.27 -6.96 -10.39
CA ALA A 96 19.28 -5.61 -10.96
C ALA A 96 19.79 -4.56 -9.95
N ALA A 97 19.48 -4.71 -8.66
CA ALA A 97 20.05 -3.88 -7.61
C ALA A 97 21.58 -4.03 -7.51
N ALA A 98 22.08 -5.27 -7.52
CA ALA A 98 23.52 -5.54 -7.51
C ALA A 98 24.24 -4.95 -8.75
N ASP A 99 23.64 -5.13 -9.93
CA ASP A 99 24.16 -4.57 -11.18
C ASP A 99 24.16 -3.04 -11.17
N LEU A 100 23.15 -2.40 -10.57
CA LEU A 100 23.11 -0.94 -10.42
C LEU A 100 24.23 -0.45 -9.49
N ILE A 101 24.39 -1.06 -8.32
CA ILE A 101 25.42 -0.72 -7.35
C ILE A 101 26.80 -0.87 -8.00
N TRP A 102 27.05 -1.99 -8.69
CA TRP A 102 28.29 -2.22 -9.40
C TRP A 102 28.51 -1.20 -10.51
N SER A 103 27.50 -0.93 -11.34
CA SER A 103 27.61 0.03 -12.45
C SER A 103 27.88 1.46 -11.97
N ALA A 104 27.36 1.80 -10.79
CA ALA A 104 27.54 3.12 -10.16
C ALA A 104 28.83 3.26 -9.33
N SER A 105 29.61 2.21 -9.18
CA SER A 105 30.94 2.29 -8.57
C SER A 105 32.00 2.73 -9.57
N ALA A 106 33.10 3.31 -9.08
CA ALA A 106 34.21 3.73 -9.95
C ALA A 106 34.81 2.56 -10.72
N LYS A 107 35.15 2.78 -11.99
CA LYS A 107 35.76 1.80 -12.90
C LYS A 107 37.19 2.21 -13.21
N THR A 108 38.14 1.40 -12.82
CA THR A 108 39.56 1.65 -13.03
C THR A 108 40.05 1.13 -14.41
N SER A 109 39.46 0.06 -14.89
CA SER A 109 39.84 -0.55 -16.15
C SER A 109 38.95 -0.14 -17.34
N ARG A 110 39.53 -0.20 -18.57
CA ARG A 110 38.77 0.05 -19.78
C ARG A 110 37.73 -1.05 -20.05
N ASP A 111 38.05 -2.28 -19.70
CA ASP A 111 37.18 -3.44 -19.91
C ASP A 111 35.95 -3.39 -19.00
N GLU A 112 36.12 -2.98 -17.73
CA GLU A 112 35.00 -2.75 -16.82
C GLU A 112 34.05 -1.65 -17.31
N ARG A 113 34.61 -0.56 -17.87
CA ARG A 113 33.79 0.51 -18.47
C ARG A 113 32.99 0.01 -19.68
N ALA A 114 33.63 -0.77 -20.54
CA ALA A 114 32.95 -1.39 -21.69
C ALA A 114 31.83 -2.34 -21.24
N GLU A 115 32.07 -3.11 -20.19
CA GLU A 115 31.08 -4.03 -19.63
C GLU A 115 29.86 -3.29 -19.05
N VAL A 116 30.08 -2.18 -18.32
CA VAL A 116 28.97 -1.33 -17.83
C VAL A 116 28.14 -0.82 -19.00
N LEU A 117 28.78 -0.27 -20.06
CA LEU A 117 28.06 0.25 -21.21
C LEU A 117 27.25 -0.84 -21.93
N ARG A 118 27.74 -2.08 -21.94
CA ARG A 118 27.03 -3.22 -22.53
C ARG A 118 25.80 -3.62 -21.70
N ARG A 119 25.88 -3.58 -20.35
CA ARG A 119 24.79 -3.98 -19.45
C ARG A 119 23.75 -2.88 -19.24
N LEU A 120 24.16 -1.63 -19.35
CA LEU A 120 23.34 -0.46 -18.99
C LEU A 120 21.94 -0.44 -19.66
N PRO A 121 21.77 -0.73 -20.96
CA PRO A 121 20.44 -0.72 -21.57
C PRO A 121 19.47 -1.72 -20.93
N ASN A 122 19.93 -2.93 -20.66
CA ASN A 122 19.12 -3.97 -20.03
C ASN A 122 18.82 -3.64 -18.56
N LEU A 123 19.79 -3.09 -17.84
CA LEU A 123 19.63 -2.63 -16.48
C LEU A 123 18.58 -1.52 -16.37
N LEU A 124 18.68 -0.47 -17.17
CA LEU A 124 17.71 0.63 -17.17
C LEU A 124 16.31 0.17 -17.56
N LYS A 125 16.21 -0.81 -18.48
CA LYS A 125 14.94 -1.45 -18.82
C LYS A 125 14.36 -2.18 -17.62
N ALA A 126 15.15 -3.01 -16.95
CA ALA A 126 14.72 -3.76 -15.76
C ALA A 126 14.28 -2.83 -14.61
N ILE A 127 15.00 -1.72 -14.40
CA ILE A 127 14.66 -0.69 -13.43
C ILE A 127 13.32 -0.05 -13.78
N ARG A 128 13.11 0.36 -15.01
CA ARG A 128 11.85 0.97 -15.47
C ARG A 128 10.68 0.01 -15.36
N GLU A 129 10.84 -1.24 -15.74
CA GLU A 129 9.82 -2.28 -15.60
C GLU A 129 9.49 -2.56 -14.13
N GLY A 130 10.49 -2.57 -13.25
CA GLY A 130 10.30 -2.71 -11.80
C GLY A 130 9.45 -1.58 -11.24
N MET A 131 9.82 -0.32 -11.52
CA MET A 131 9.07 0.86 -11.09
C MET A 131 7.64 0.88 -11.65
N ALA A 132 7.44 0.49 -12.91
CA ALA A 132 6.12 0.42 -13.53
C ALA A 132 5.22 -0.62 -12.83
N ARG A 133 5.76 -1.80 -12.49
CA ARG A 133 5.02 -2.85 -11.79
C ARG A 133 4.66 -2.46 -10.37
N SER A 134 5.48 -1.66 -9.70
CA SER A 134 5.17 -1.15 -8.36
C SER A 134 4.11 -0.04 -8.36
N GLY A 135 3.70 0.45 -9.54
CA GLY A 135 2.68 1.48 -9.70
C GLY A 135 3.22 2.91 -9.76
N LEU A 136 4.55 3.08 -9.88
CA LEU A 136 5.13 4.43 -9.94
C LEU A 136 4.71 5.15 -11.25
N PRO A 137 4.20 6.40 -11.20
CA PRO A 137 3.80 7.17 -12.37
C PRO A 137 4.96 7.41 -13.37
N LEU A 138 4.67 7.51 -14.66
CA LEU A 138 5.69 7.64 -15.72
C LEU A 138 6.59 8.87 -15.56
N ASP A 139 6.04 9.99 -15.15
CA ASP A 139 6.78 11.23 -14.87
C ASP A 139 7.84 11.02 -13.77
N LYS A 140 7.46 10.31 -12.71
CA LYS A 140 8.37 9.94 -11.62
C LYS A 140 9.41 8.91 -12.06
N GLN A 141 9.03 7.93 -12.87
CA GLN A 141 9.99 6.98 -13.45
C GLN A 141 11.06 7.71 -14.28
N ASP A 142 10.67 8.67 -15.12
CA ASP A 142 11.59 9.44 -15.95
C ASP A 142 12.50 10.36 -15.10
N GLU A 143 11.98 10.96 -14.02
CA GLU A 143 12.76 11.74 -13.05
C GLU A 143 13.85 10.87 -12.41
N HIS A 144 13.52 9.68 -11.91
CA HIS A 144 14.46 8.76 -11.28
C HIS A 144 15.48 8.21 -12.27
N ILE A 145 15.08 7.85 -13.50
CA ILE A 145 16.01 7.41 -14.55
C ILE A 145 16.99 8.52 -14.90
N LYS A 146 16.55 9.78 -14.99
CA LYS A 146 17.42 10.93 -15.23
C LYS A 146 18.45 11.12 -14.11
N ALA A 147 17.99 11.03 -12.85
CA ALA A 147 18.87 11.12 -11.69
C ALA A 147 19.91 9.99 -11.67
N LEU A 148 19.51 8.75 -11.95
CA LEU A 148 20.40 7.61 -12.06
C LEU A 148 21.42 7.77 -13.18
N ASN A 149 21.03 8.23 -14.35
CA ASN A 149 21.96 8.50 -15.45
C ASN A 149 23.01 9.53 -15.06
N THR A 150 22.63 10.58 -14.34
CA THR A 150 23.57 11.58 -13.82
C THR A 150 24.55 10.96 -12.82
N ALA A 151 24.07 10.13 -11.90
CA ALA A 151 24.90 9.45 -10.92
C ALA A 151 25.86 8.44 -11.57
N LEU A 152 25.39 7.67 -12.55
CA LEU A 152 26.20 6.74 -13.35
C LEU A 152 27.30 7.49 -14.13
N ALA A 153 26.96 8.60 -14.77
CA ALA A 153 27.95 9.43 -15.47
C ALA A 153 29.02 9.98 -14.53
N ALA A 154 28.63 10.39 -13.33
CA ALA A 154 29.57 10.84 -12.31
C ALA A 154 30.54 9.73 -11.87
N ALA A 155 30.06 8.48 -11.75
CA ALA A 155 30.87 7.32 -11.41
C ALA A 155 31.96 7.03 -12.47
N PHE A 156 31.69 7.27 -13.77
CA PHE A 156 32.71 7.14 -14.83
C PHE A 156 33.86 8.15 -14.72
N SER A 157 33.59 9.30 -14.12
CA SER A 157 34.56 10.37 -13.93
C SER A 157 35.31 10.27 -12.60
N ALA A 158 34.77 9.48 -11.67
CA ALA A 158 35.32 9.35 -10.33
C ALA A 158 36.61 8.50 -10.33
N ARG A 159 37.62 8.98 -9.58
CA ARG A 159 38.85 8.24 -9.30
C ARG A 159 38.84 7.55 -7.92
N SER A 160 37.64 7.41 -7.34
CA SER A 160 37.44 6.79 -6.02
C SER A 160 37.55 5.26 -6.06
N ALA A 161 37.59 4.62 -4.91
CA ALA A 161 37.77 3.19 -4.78
C ALA A 161 36.74 2.38 -5.60
N ALA A 162 37.25 1.43 -6.40
CA ALA A 162 36.41 0.50 -7.15
C ALA A 162 35.90 -0.61 -6.23
N ILE A 163 34.67 -1.09 -6.49
CA ILE A 163 34.16 -2.30 -5.87
C ILE A 163 34.83 -3.51 -6.52
N SER A 164 35.48 -4.37 -5.72
CA SER A 164 36.12 -5.59 -6.22
C SER A 164 35.08 -6.60 -6.71
N ALA A 165 35.48 -7.48 -7.63
CA ALA A 165 34.59 -8.54 -8.12
C ALA A 165 34.10 -9.49 -7.00
N SER A 166 34.95 -9.76 -6.02
CA SER A 166 34.58 -10.55 -4.83
C SER A 166 33.52 -9.86 -3.97
N HIS A 167 33.64 -8.56 -3.79
CA HIS A 167 32.66 -7.78 -3.03
C HIS A 167 31.33 -7.64 -3.78
N LEU A 168 31.36 -7.56 -5.11
CA LEU A 168 30.14 -7.60 -5.92
C LEU A 168 29.42 -8.95 -5.78
N GLN A 169 30.15 -10.06 -5.80
CA GLN A 169 29.57 -11.38 -5.61
C GLN A 169 28.93 -11.51 -4.23
N GLU A 170 29.62 -11.06 -3.19
CA GLU A 170 29.08 -11.02 -1.83
C GLU A 170 27.80 -10.18 -1.73
N LEU A 171 27.80 -8.99 -2.34
CA LEU A 171 26.60 -8.14 -2.41
C LEU A 171 25.44 -8.82 -3.14
N THR A 172 25.71 -9.51 -4.23
CA THR A 172 24.70 -10.25 -4.99
C THR A 172 24.10 -11.38 -4.17
N GLU A 173 24.95 -12.18 -3.53
CA GLU A 173 24.52 -13.28 -2.66
C GLU A 173 23.71 -12.79 -1.46
N ARG A 174 24.12 -11.68 -0.83
CA ARG A 174 23.38 -11.05 0.27
C ARG A 174 22.04 -10.48 -0.19
N LEU A 175 21.98 -9.86 -1.36
CA LEU A 175 20.72 -9.36 -1.93
C LEU A 175 19.74 -10.49 -2.27
N GLU A 176 20.23 -11.61 -2.84
CA GLU A 176 19.40 -12.78 -3.11
C GLU A 176 18.93 -13.47 -1.82
N ALA A 177 19.77 -13.48 -0.78
CA ALA A 177 19.43 -14.03 0.54
C ALA A 177 18.43 -13.15 1.34
N LEU A 178 18.18 -11.89 0.92
CA LEU A 178 17.21 -11.03 1.59
C LEU A 178 15.79 -11.62 1.60
N GLY A 179 15.46 -12.46 0.62
CA GLY A 179 14.18 -13.18 0.58
C GLY A 179 14.02 -14.21 1.70
N ASP A 180 15.14 -14.76 2.20
CA ASP A 180 15.13 -15.78 3.25
C ASP A 180 15.17 -15.17 4.66
N VAL A 181 15.54 -13.88 4.77
CA VAL A 181 15.74 -13.15 6.02
C VAL A 181 14.58 -12.21 6.34
N LEU A 182 13.44 -12.31 5.63
CA LEU A 182 12.26 -11.50 5.98
C LEU A 182 11.81 -11.87 7.41
N PRO A 183 12.15 -11.03 8.44
CA PRO A 183 11.92 -11.38 9.82
C PRO A 183 10.48 -11.13 10.23
N ASP A 184 10.17 -11.67 11.38
CA ASP A 184 8.96 -11.44 12.15
C ASP A 184 8.51 -9.96 12.09
N LEU A 185 7.56 -9.70 11.20
CA LEU A 185 7.03 -8.38 10.85
C LEU A 185 6.42 -7.62 12.06
N SER A 186 6.42 -8.26 13.24
CA SER A 186 5.82 -7.71 14.46
C SER A 186 6.67 -6.63 15.16
N LYS A 187 7.91 -6.36 14.73
CA LYS A 187 8.88 -5.54 15.48
C LYS A 187 9.35 -4.25 14.83
N VAL A 188 8.90 -3.93 13.62
CA VAL A 188 9.34 -2.72 12.89
C VAL A 188 8.39 -1.56 13.20
N GLU A 189 8.89 -0.41 13.66
CA GLU A 189 8.10 0.83 13.79
C GLU A 189 7.97 1.48 12.41
N LEU A 190 6.73 1.83 12.02
CA LEU A 190 6.44 2.47 10.74
C LEU A 190 6.78 3.96 10.82
N ASP A 191 7.59 4.45 9.89
CA ASP A 191 7.94 5.87 9.77
C ASP A 191 6.83 6.61 8.98
N GLU A 192 6.50 7.81 9.45
CA GLU A 192 5.46 8.69 8.87
C GLU A 192 5.75 9.07 7.41
N ALA A 193 7.02 9.12 7.01
CA ALA A 193 7.43 9.39 5.64
C ALA A 193 7.11 8.22 4.70
N THR A 194 7.28 7.00 5.16
CA THR A 194 6.97 5.76 4.40
C THR A 194 5.48 5.61 4.17
N LEU A 195 4.66 6.05 5.14
CA LEU A 195 3.21 6.03 5.04
C LEU A 195 2.66 7.07 4.05
N ARG A 196 3.36 8.20 3.84
CA ARG A 196 2.99 9.19 2.81
C ARG A 196 3.21 8.70 1.38
N ASP A 197 4.17 7.83 1.17
CA ASP A 197 4.48 7.26 -0.15
C ASP A 197 3.42 6.26 -0.64
N LEU A 198 2.59 5.77 0.28
CA LEU A 198 1.47 4.88 -0.04
C LEU A 198 0.28 5.56 -0.70
N SER A 199 0.16 6.88 -0.60
CA SER A 199 -0.91 7.63 -1.26
C SER A 199 -0.89 7.54 -2.79
N GLY A 200 0.17 6.96 -3.38
CA GLY A 200 0.29 6.66 -4.81
C GLY A 200 -0.31 5.31 -5.25
N HIS A 201 -0.84 4.49 -4.33
CA HIS A 201 -1.38 3.15 -4.61
C HIS A 201 -2.90 3.06 -4.56
N GLU A 202 -3.58 4.19 -4.76
CA GLU A 202 -5.03 4.24 -4.87
C GLU A 202 -5.48 3.41 -6.10
N SER A 203 -6.41 2.49 -5.88
CA SER A 203 -7.14 1.79 -6.92
C SER A 203 -8.62 2.19 -6.86
N ASP A 204 -9.39 1.93 -7.94
CA ASP A 204 -10.85 2.19 -7.95
C ASP A 204 -11.60 1.48 -6.78
N ALA A 205 -10.96 0.49 -6.15
CA ALA A 205 -11.51 -0.28 -5.05
C ALA A 205 -10.98 0.10 -3.66
N LEU A 206 -9.86 0.84 -3.57
CA LEU A 206 -9.22 1.24 -2.31
C LEU A 206 -8.71 2.68 -2.40
N GLU A 207 -9.18 3.53 -1.51
CA GLU A 207 -8.76 4.91 -1.33
C GLU A 207 -7.93 5.04 -0.05
N VAL A 208 -6.82 5.78 -0.09
CA VAL A 208 -5.92 5.97 1.07
C VAL A 208 -5.99 7.41 1.53
N VAL A 209 -6.35 7.63 2.79
CA VAL A 209 -6.39 8.97 3.41
C VAL A 209 -5.09 9.23 4.15
N ALA A 210 -4.10 9.77 3.41
CA ALA A 210 -2.77 10.09 3.94
C ALA A 210 -2.67 11.55 4.42
N ASP A 211 -3.33 12.50 3.75
CA ASP A 211 -3.18 13.94 3.98
C ASP A 211 -4.46 14.62 4.46
N GLY A 212 -4.31 15.73 5.21
CA GLY A 212 -5.37 16.61 5.66
C GLY A 212 -5.65 16.57 7.17
N GLY A 213 -6.16 17.68 7.69
CA GLY A 213 -6.58 17.82 9.09
C GLY A 213 -5.52 18.40 10.03
N SER A 214 -5.98 18.85 11.21
CA SER A 214 -5.15 19.32 12.31
C SER A 214 -4.52 18.16 13.06
N MET A 215 -3.42 18.43 13.79
CA MET A 215 -2.83 17.45 14.70
C MET A 215 -3.86 16.97 15.73
N PRO A 216 -4.15 15.67 15.82
CA PRO A 216 -5.11 15.15 16.78
C PRO A 216 -4.56 15.18 18.19
N THR A 217 -5.46 15.36 19.17
CA THR A 217 -5.10 15.25 20.59
C THR A 217 -4.77 13.80 20.97
N PRO A 218 -3.93 13.57 22.00
CA PRO A 218 -3.66 12.22 22.49
C PRO A 218 -4.92 11.43 22.88
N ALA A 219 -5.96 12.12 23.40
CA ALA A 219 -7.24 11.51 23.73
C ALA A 219 -7.96 10.98 22.49
N MET A 220 -7.95 11.72 21.39
CA MET A 220 -8.55 11.28 20.12
C MET A 220 -7.77 10.13 19.50
N GLN A 221 -6.44 10.11 19.62
CA GLN A 221 -5.62 8.98 19.19
C GLN A 221 -5.91 7.72 20.01
N ALA A 222 -6.09 7.85 21.34
CA ALA A 222 -6.48 6.73 22.19
C ALA A 222 -7.86 6.21 21.79
N TRP A 223 -8.83 7.09 21.58
CA TRP A 223 -10.16 6.69 21.15
C TRP A 223 -10.16 6.01 19.77
N ALA A 224 -9.39 6.52 18.82
CA ALA A 224 -9.25 5.89 17.51
C ALA A 224 -8.71 4.45 17.58
N ARG A 225 -7.85 4.13 18.56
CA ARG A 225 -7.36 2.76 18.80
C ARG A 225 -8.41 1.83 19.40
N GLU A 226 -9.38 2.38 20.12
CA GLU A 226 -10.43 1.62 20.80
C GLU A 226 -11.65 1.34 19.90
N LEU A 227 -11.64 1.83 18.65
CA LEU A 227 -12.72 1.59 17.71
C LEU A 227 -12.87 0.09 17.42
N GLN A 228 -14.10 -0.36 17.41
CA GLN A 228 -14.43 -1.78 17.23
C GLN A 228 -14.70 -2.11 15.78
N ILE A 229 -14.13 -3.22 15.30
CA ILE A 229 -14.44 -3.77 13.98
C ILE A 229 -15.94 -4.11 13.94
N GLY A 230 -16.60 -3.70 12.86
CA GLY A 230 -18.04 -3.83 12.68
C GLY A 230 -18.82 -2.56 13.01
N ALA A 231 -18.24 -1.59 13.72
CA ALA A 231 -18.91 -0.33 14.04
C ALA A 231 -19.15 0.52 12.78
N TRP A 232 -20.30 1.20 12.76
CA TRP A 232 -20.72 2.08 11.68
C TRP A 232 -20.44 3.54 12.00
N PHE A 233 -20.05 4.29 10.94
CA PHE A 233 -19.73 5.70 11.02
C PHE A 233 -20.32 6.43 9.81
N GLU A 234 -20.56 7.71 9.97
CA GLU A 234 -20.83 8.64 8.90
C GLU A 234 -19.54 9.40 8.60
N LEU A 235 -19.05 9.27 7.36
CA LEU A 235 -17.82 9.89 6.88
C LEU A 235 -18.17 11.04 5.94
N ASP A 236 -17.68 12.23 6.26
CA ASP A 236 -17.67 13.39 5.35
C ASP A 236 -16.26 13.52 4.75
N TYR A 237 -16.12 13.09 3.52
CA TYR A 237 -14.84 13.10 2.81
C TYR A 237 -15.01 13.52 1.35
N ARG A 238 -14.16 14.47 0.89
CA ARG A 238 -14.21 15.03 -0.47
C ARG A 238 -15.60 15.58 -0.87
N GLY A 239 -16.33 16.13 0.09
CA GLY A 239 -17.67 16.71 -0.13
C GLY A 239 -18.77 15.67 -0.32
N LYS A 240 -18.53 14.42 0.07
CA LYS A 240 -19.52 13.35 0.12
C LYS A 240 -19.70 12.88 1.54
N GLN A 241 -20.95 12.81 1.97
CA GLN A 241 -21.32 12.12 3.21
C GLN A 241 -21.80 10.73 2.88
N GLU A 242 -21.18 9.72 3.49
CA GLU A 242 -21.55 8.32 3.27
C GLU A 242 -21.34 7.50 4.53
N SER A 243 -22.19 6.49 4.70
CA SER A 243 -22.03 5.53 5.79
C SER A 243 -20.88 4.58 5.47
N VAL A 244 -20.01 4.36 6.43
CA VAL A 244 -18.87 3.45 6.33
C VAL A 244 -18.79 2.54 7.54
N GLN A 245 -18.34 1.31 7.36
CA GLN A 245 -18.14 0.35 8.43
C GLN A 245 -16.66 0.09 8.64
N LEU A 246 -16.18 0.08 9.88
CA LEU A 246 -14.83 -0.36 10.19
C LEU A 246 -14.73 -1.88 9.95
N ALA A 247 -14.12 -2.28 8.86
CA ALA A 247 -14.03 -3.66 8.43
C ALA A 247 -12.77 -4.37 8.92
N TRP A 248 -11.69 -3.60 9.14
CA TRP A 248 -10.40 -4.18 9.53
C TRP A 248 -9.52 -3.15 10.24
N SER A 249 -8.66 -3.65 11.13
CA SER A 249 -7.60 -2.90 11.79
C SER A 249 -6.29 -3.71 11.68
N GLY A 250 -5.23 -3.06 11.25
CA GLY A 250 -3.91 -3.66 11.14
C GLY A 250 -3.34 -4.14 12.47
N LEU A 251 -2.39 -5.07 12.45
CA LEU A 251 -1.79 -5.71 13.64
C LEU A 251 -1.23 -4.70 14.65
N ARG A 252 -0.80 -3.53 14.19
CA ARG A 252 -0.27 -2.44 15.02
C ARG A 252 -1.27 -1.34 15.28
N GLN A 253 -2.49 -1.48 14.81
CA GLN A 253 -3.53 -0.45 14.89
C GLN A 253 -3.11 0.90 14.27
N GLN A 254 -2.17 0.89 13.33
CA GLN A 254 -1.73 2.10 12.62
C GLN A 254 -2.54 2.37 11.36
N LEU A 255 -3.09 1.30 10.77
CA LEU A 255 -3.96 1.36 9.61
C LEU A 255 -5.34 0.80 9.96
N LEU A 256 -6.38 1.49 9.54
CA LEU A 256 -7.77 1.09 9.73
C LEU A 256 -8.50 1.19 8.39
N LEU A 257 -9.19 0.11 8.00
CA LEU A 257 -9.96 0.05 6.77
C LEU A 257 -11.44 0.23 7.07
N PHE A 258 -12.04 1.21 6.43
CA PHE A 258 -13.48 1.39 6.36
C PHE A 258 -14.00 0.94 5.01
N VAL A 259 -15.19 0.37 4.97
CA VAL A 259 -15.83 -0.09 3.75
C VAL A 259 -17.20 0.56 3.62
N THR A 260 -17.49 1.10 2.45
CA THR A 260 -18.81 1.65 2.13
C THR A 260 -19.78 0.51 1.77
N PRO A 261 -21.11 0.72 1.83
CA PRO A 261 -22.08 -0.25 1.35
C PRO A 261 -21.95 -0.60 -0.14
N SER A 262 -21.33 0.29 -0.94
CA SER A 262 -21.03 0.03 -2.35
C SER A 262 -19.78 -0.83 -2.58
N GLY A 263 -19.04 -1.17 -1.51
CA GLY A 263 -17.86 -2.02 -1.58
C GLY A 263 -16.55 -1.28 -1.80
N ARG A 264 -16.55 0.04 -1.72
CA ARG A 264 -15.32 0.84 -1.78
C ARG A 264 -14.61 0.81 -0.42
N GLY A 265 -13.32 0.51 -0.41
CA GLY A 265 -12.46 0.57 0.77
C GLY A 265 -11.86 1.96 0.95
N ILE A 266 -11.80 2.44 2.19
CA ILE A 266 -11.15 3.70 2.57
C ILE A 266 -10.19 3.37 3.71
N LEU A 267 -8.89 3.48 3.43
CA LEU A 267 -7.82 3.18 4.36
C LEU A 267 -7.36 4.45 5.07
N PHE A 268 -7.44 4.45 6.39
CA PHE A 268 -6.98 5.54 7.25
C PHE A 268 -5.72 5.15 8.01
N GLN A 269 -4.80 6.08 8.11
CA GLN A 269 -3.79 6.05 9.15
C GLN A 269 -4.42 6.44 10.49
N LEU A 270 -3.97 5.86 11.60
CA LEU A 270 -4.53 6.09 12.93
C LEU A 270 -4.60 7.58 13.30
N HIS A 271 -3.53 8.33 13.07
CA HIS A 271 -3.49 9.76 13.41
C HIS A 271 -4.44 10.58 12.51
N ARG A 272 -4.64 10.19 11.26
CA ARG A 272 -5.61 10.83 10.36
C ARG A 272 -7.03 10.51 10.75
N LEU A 273 -7.28 9.26 11.09
CA LEU A 273 -8.56 8.86 11.65
C LEU A 273 -8.91 9.66 12.90
N ALA A 274 -7.94 9.80 13.82
CA ALA A 274 -8.09 10.61 15.02
C ALA A 274 -8.37 12.10 14.71
N ALA A 275 -7.73 12.65 13.67
CA ALA A 275 -8.00 14.01 13.20
C ALA A 275 -9.41 14.16 12.60
N PHE A 276 -9.89 13.18 11.85
CA PHE A 276 -11.25 13.14 11.30
C PHE A 276 -12.31 13.03 12.41
N LEU A 277 -12.08 12.18 13.42
CA LEU A 277 -12.92 12.09 14.60
C LEU A 277 -12.97 13.43 15.36
N GLN A 278 -11.82 14.06 15.57
CA GLN A 278 -11.71 15.36 16.24
C GLN A 278 -12.40 16.49 15.46
N ALA A 279 -12.32 16.46 14.13
CA ALA A 279 -12.96 17.46 13.27
C ALA A 279 -14.46 17.22 13.07
N GLY A 280 -15.01 16.09 13.56
CA GLY A 280 -16.40 15.71 13.32
C GLY A 280 -16.69 15.27 11.89
N LEU A 281 -15.64 14.94 11.11
CA LEU A 281 -15.75 14.43 9.74
C LEU A 281 -15.99 12.91 9.70
N LEU A 282 -15.72 12.23 10.80
CA LEU A 282 -16.09 10.83 11.03
C LEU A 282 -16.85 10.75 12.35
N VAL A 283 -18.14 10.43 12.28
CA VAL A 283 -19.04 10.42 13.44
C VAL A 283 -19.58 8.99 13.62
N PRO A 284 -19.49 8.41 14.82
CA PRO A 284 -20.11 7.13 15.09
C PRO A 284 -21.63 7.20 14.82
N GLN A 285 -22.14 6.23 14.08
CA GLN A 285 -23.58 6.05 13.94
C GLN A 285 -24.06 5.16 15.10
N GLU A 286 -25.13 5.58 15.78
CA GLU A 286 -25.84 4.67 16.65
C GLU A 286 -26.32 3.47 15.83
N GLU A 287 -26.11 2.27 16.33
CA GLU A 287 -26.52 1.03 15.65
C GLU A 287 -28.03 1.03 15.42
N GLU A 288 -28.44 1.55 14.28
CA GLU A 288 -29.79 1.26 13.78
C GLU A 288 -29.82 -0.24 13.46
N SER A 289 -30.63 -0.99 14.19
CA SER A 289 -30.65 -2.45 14.02
C SER A 289 -30.87 -2.82 12.55
N LEU A 290 -30.20 -3.87 12.09
CA LEU A 290 -30.33 -4.38 10.71
C LEU A 290 -31.82 -4.57 10.33
N THR A 291 -32.63 -4.98 11.30
CA THR A 291 -34.08 -5.13 11.18
C THR A 291 -34.79 -3.81 10.87
N THR A 292 -34.41 -2.72 11.52
CA THR A 292 -34.97 -1.38 11.26
C THR A 292 -34.59 -0.88 9.88
N ARG A 293 -33.34 -1.04 9.46
CA ARG A 293 -32.85 -0.69 8.09
C ARG A 293 -33.56 -1.50 7.02
N ALA A 294 -33.67 -2.81 7.21
CA ALA A 294 -34.36 -3.71 6.29
C ALA A 294 -35.85 -3.37 6.16
N THR A 295 -36.51 -3.09 7.29
CA THR A 295 -37.92 -2.68 7.31
C THR A 295 -38.13 -1.35 6.58
N ARG A 296 -37.25 -0.37 6.82
CA ARG A 296 -37.31 0.92 6.11
C ARG A 296 -37.09 0.78 4.61
N ALA A 297 -36.11 -0.04 4.19
CA ALA A 297 -35.87 -0.32 2.77
C ALA A 297 -37.04 -1.04 2.10
N ALA A 298 -37.65 -1.99 2.79
CA ALA A 298 -38.85 -2.68 2.31
C ALA A 298 -40.05 -1.71 2.16
N LEU A 299 -40.30 -0.86 3.15
CA LEU A 299 -41.36 0.14 3.11
C LEU A 299 -41.14 1.17 1.99
N ALA A 300 -39.92 1.68 1.82
CA ALA A 300 -39.60 2.61 0.75
C ALA A 300 -39.87 2.04 -0.66
N LYS A 301 -39.59 0.73 -0.88
CA LYS A 301 -39.91 0.06 -2.15
C LYS A 301 -41.41 -0.10 -2.36
N ILE A 302 -42.19 -0.31 -1.31
CA ILE A 302 -43.63 -0.42 -1.36
C ILE A 302 -44.26 0.94 -1.65
N ASP A 303 -43.77 2.00 -1.03
CA ASP A 303 -44.22 3.37 -1.27
C ASP A 303 -43.90 3.85 -2.71
N ALA A 304 -42.77 3.38 -3.28
CA ALA A 304 -42.39 3.68 -4.66
C ALA A 304 -43.26 2.95 -5.71
N ASP A 305 -43.82 1.79 -5.35
CA ASP A 305 -44.69 1.00 -6.24
C ASP A 305 -45.85 0.36 -5.45
N PRO A 306 -46.90 1.13 -5.10
CA PRO A 306 -48.06 0.64 -4.34
C PRO A 306 -48.86 -0.46 -5.04
N THR A 307 -48.71 -0.59 -6.37
CA THR A 307 -49.45 -1.58 -7.16
C THR A 307 -49.04 -3.01 -6.85
N ARG A 308 -47.82 -3.22 -6.33
CA ARG A 308 -47.35 -4.54 -5.84
C ARG A 308 -48.14 -5.10 -4.66
N LEU A 309 -48.91 -4.26 -3.96
CA LEU A 309 -49.77 -4.68 -2.87
C LEU A 309 -51.16 -5.18 -3.35
N LEU A 310 -51.49 -4.89 -4.57
CA LEU A 310 -52.84 -5.16 -5.15
C LEU A 310 -52.90 -6.41 -6.03
N ASN A 311 -51.73 -6.95 -6.45
CA ASN A 311 -51.59 -8.19 -7.20
C ASN A 311 -51.11 -9.36 -6.27
#